data_49a0dbc9d6e1093a22b81443478362eb
#
_entry.id   49a0dbc9d6e1093a22b81443478362eb
#
_cell.length_a   1.000
_cell.length_b   1.000
_cell.length_c   1.000
_cell.angle_alpha   90.00
_cell.angle_beta   90.00
_cell.angle_gamma   90.00
#
_symmetry.space_group_name_H-M   'P 1'
#
loop_
_entity.id
_entity.type
_entity.pdbx_description
1 polymer ?
#
loop_
_entity_poly.entity_id
_entity_poly.type
_entity_poly.pdbx_seq_one_letter_code
_entity_poly.pdbx_strand_id
1 'polypeptide(L)'
;EISHDCYGEKIGKKKGRYITLEGSPLGGFSDKFEEMCAEFSQELSQFIPPDGKVLAVGLGNSDITPDALGPQSAAKILATRHLREELGDEDEFLSGLRPVSVLASGVLGQTGIETAELIDSLTEKIQPDAVIAIDALACSDVNRLGKTIQISDAGISPGSGVQNKRRELSMDTLGIPVIAVGVPTVVDMHTIVSDYTGKLVAPTVPNMMVTPRDIDRLTERSAALIAAGVNMALHPQLSFEDIESIMY
;
A
#
# COMPACT_ATOMS: atom_id res chain seq x y z
N GLU A 1 11.55 13.04 -7.18
CA GLU A 1 10.94 14.01 -6.27
C GLU A 1 10.26 15.14 -7.05
N ILE A 2 9.06 15.52 -6.62
CA ILE A 2 8.31 16.65 -7.17
C ILE A 2 8.31 17.74 -6.09
N SER A 3 9.11 18.77 -6.29
CA SER A 3 9.32 19.83 -5.29
C SER A 3 8.26 20.94 -5.32
N HIS A 4 7.52 21.08 -6.44
CA HIS A 4 6.49 22.09 -6.62
C HIS A 4 5.30 21.51 -7.38
N ASP A 5 4.07 21.89 -7.01
CA ASP A 5 2.84 21.39 -7.62
C ASP A 5 2.76 21.70 -9.13
N CYS A 6 3.28 22.85 -9.57
CA CYS A 6 3.30 23.21 -11.00
C CYS A 6 4.10 22.25 -11.90
N TYR A 7 5.06 21.49 -11.34
CA TYR A 7 5.75 20.42 -12.06
C TYR A 7 4.93 19.15 -12.11
N GLY A 8 4.20 18.87 -11.01
CA GLY A 8 3.32 17.71 -10.88
C GLY A 8 2.10 17.78 -11.77
N GLU A 9 1.51 18.97 -11.97
CA GLU A 9 0.31 19.17 -12.82
C GLU A 9 0.52 18.63 -14.25
N LYS A 10 1.73 18.75 -14.80
CA LYS A 10 2.05 18.26 -16.15
C LYS A 10 1.99 16.74 -16.29
N ILE A 11 2.15 16.02 -15.20
CA ILE A 11 2.18 14.55 -15.16
C ILE A 11 1.07 13.97 -14.26
N GLY A 12 0.14 14.82 -13.81
CA GLY A 12 -0.99 14.42 -12.96
C GLY A 12 -0.58 13.92 -11.57
N LYS A 13 0.58 14.37 -11.04
CA LYS A 13 1.07 13.98 -9.71
C LYS A 13 1.21 15.18 -8.80
N LYS A 14 0.95 15.00 -7.52
CA LYS A 14 1.15 16.02 -6.48
C LYS A 14 2.62 16.18 -6.12
N LYS A 15 2.93 17.25 -5.40
CA LYS A 15 4.23 17.42 -4.73
C LYS A 15 4.48 16.25 -3.77
N GLY A 16 5.70 15.72 -3.77
CA GLY A 16 6.11 14.61 -2.89
C GLY A 16 7.25 13.79 -3.49
N ARG A 17 7.69 12.81 -2.71
CA ARG A 17 8.63 11.79 -3.14
C ARG A 17 7.86 10.59 -3.68
N TYR A 18 8.40 10.01 -4.73
CA TYR A 18 7.85 8.82 -5.37
C TYR A 18 8.99 7.85 -5.64
N ILE A 19 8.88 6.63 -5.14
CA ILE A 19 9.78 5.53 -5.45
C ILE A 19 8.97 4.48 -6.19
N THR A 20 9.53 3.93 -7.25
CA THR A 20 8.98 2.79 -7.97
C THR A 20 10.05 1.71 -8.01
N LEU A 21 9.78 0.62 -7.33
CA LEU A 21 10.56 -0.60 -7.43
C LEU A 21 10.01 -1.41 -8.60
N GLU A 22 10.86 -1.73 -9.55
CA GLU A 22 10.49 -2.50 -10.73
C GLU A 22 11.31 -3.78 -10.79
N GLY A 23 10.65 -4.91 -11.03
CA GLY A 23 11.29 -6.21 -11.04
C GLY A 23 10.59 -7.23 -11.91
N SER A 24 10.87 -8.50 -11.64
CA SER A 24 10.15 -9.62 -12.23
C SER A 24 8.68 -9.57 -11.84
N PRO A 25 7.75 -10.22 -12.62
CA PRO A 25 6.35 -10.30 -12.28
C PRO A 25 6.15 -10.78 -10.83
N LEU A 26 5.48 -9.98 -10.01
CA LEU A 26 5.30 -10.23 -8.57
C LEU A 26 4.52 -11.52 -8.28
N GLY A 27 3.65 -11.96 -9.20
CA GLY A 27 2.94 -13.24 -9.11
C GLY A 27 3.83 -14.48 -9.39
N GLY A 28 5.07 -14.30 -9.88
CA GLY A 28 6.00 -15.39 -10.15
C GLY A 28 6.69 -15.93 -8.90
N PHE A 29 7.15 -17.18 -8.92
CA PHE A 29 8.09 -17.67 -7.92
C PHE A 29 9.45 -16.98 -8.12
N SER A 30 10.08 -16.59 -7.02
CA SER A 30 11.39 -15.99 -7.03
C SER A 30 12.22 -16.57 -5.88
N ASP A 31 13.42 -17.03 -6.18
CA ASP A 31 14.40 -17.44 -5.17
C ASP A 31 14.96 -16.22 -4.40
N LYS A 32 14.59 -15.01 -4.85
CA LYS A 32 15.00 -13.71 -4.30
C LYS A 32 13.90 -13.03 -3.51
N PHE A 33 12.94 -13.78 -2.97
CA PHE A 33 11.81 -13.19 -2.27
C PHE A 33 12.26 -12.36 -1.05
N GLU A 34 13.17 -12.90 -0.25
CA GLU A 34 13.76 -12.22 0.90
C GLU A 34 14.52 -10.93 0.46
N GLU A 35 15.35 -11.01 -0.60
CA GLU A 35 16.04 -9.84 -1.15
C GLU A 35 15.04 -8.74 -1.57
N MET A 36 13.94 -9.12 -2.24
CA MET A 36 12.89 -8.19 -2.65
C MET A 36 12.20 -7.55 -1.45
N CYS A 37 11.93 -8.31 -0.38
CA CYS A 37 11.37 -7.79 0.87
C CYS A 37 12.34 -6.80 1.53
N ALA A 38 13.63 -7.12 1.56
CA ALA A 38 14.67 -6.27 2.14
C ALA A 38 14.84 -4.96 1.36
N GLU A 39 14.89 -5.00 0.02
CA GLU A 39 14.92 -3.82 -0.83
C GLU A 39 13.70 -2.93 -0.62
N PHE A 40 12.50 -3.51 -0.60
CA PHE A 40 11.28 -2.77 -0.34
C PHE A 40 11.28 -2.14 1.06
N SER A 41 11.70 -2.90 2.08
CA SER A 41 11.83 -2.43 3.47
C SER A 41 12.78 -1.24 3.58
N GLN A 42 13.94 -1.31 2.92
CA GLN A 42 14.95 -0.24 2.90
C GLN A 42 14.39 1.05 2.29
N GLU A 43 13.70 0.95 1.16
CA GLU A 43 13.09 2.11 0.52
C GLU A 43 11.92 2.69 1.33
N LEU A 44 11.08 1.83 1.92
CA LEU A 44 9.99 2.24 2.78
C LEU A 44 10.47 2.97 4.04
N SER A 45 11.56 2.50 4.65
CA SER A 45 12.13 3.08 5.87
C SER A 45 12.55 4.54 5.71
N GLN A 46 12.83 5.00 4.49
CA GLN A 46 13.16 6.41 4.21
C GLN A 46 11.97 7.36 4.38
N PHE A 47 10.75 6.84 4.40
CA PHE A 47 9.52 7.61 4.53
C PHE A 47 8.94 7.58 5.96
N ILE A 48 9.27 6.54 6.71
CA ILE A 48 8.73 6.31 8.05
C ILE A 48 9.54 7.11 9.07
N PRO A 49 8.92 7.81 10.02
CA PRO A 49 9.66 8.39 11.16
C PRO A 49 10.47 7.32 11.87
N PRO A 50 11.67 7.63 12.41
CA PRO A 50 12.55 6.63 13.03
C PRO A 50 11.89 5.93 14.23
N ASP A 51 11.06 6.64 14.97
CA ASP A 51 10.37 6.16 16.16
C ASP A 51 8.87 6.49 16.12
N GLY A 52 8.15 6.05 17.15
CA GLY A 52 6.75 6.38 17.36
C GLY A 52 5.77 5.31 16.87
N LYS A 53 4.48 5.61 17.02
CA LYS A 53 3.37 4.71 16.68
C LYS A 53 3.09 4.74 15.19
N VAL A 54 2.77 3.59 14.61
CA VAL A 54 2.34 3.51 13.20
C VAL A 54 0.95 2.89 13.11
N LEU A 55 0.12 3.46 12.23
CA LEU A 55 -1.14 2.87 11.81
C LEU A 55 -0.98 2.35 10.37
N ALA A 56 -0.97 1.03 10.21
CA ALA A 56 -0.98 0.39 8.89
C ALA A 56 -2.43 0.12 8.46
N VAL A 57 -2.80 0.57 7.28
CA VAL A 57 -4.16 0.45 6.75
C VAL A 57 -4.14 -0.25 5.40
N GLY A 58 -4.82 -1.39 5.32
CA GLY A 58 -5.12 -2.06 4.06
C GLY A 58 -6.43 -1.53 3.47
N LEU A 59 -6.32 -0.82 2.35
CA LEU A 59 -7.44 -0.26 1.61
C LEU A 59 -7.96 -1.28 0.59
N GLY A 60 -9.23 -1.20 0.24
CA GLY A 60 -9.85 -2.03 -0.79
C GLY A 60 -10.84 -3.05 -0.24
N ASN A 61 -11.33 -3.89 -1.14
CA ASN A 61 -12.38 -4.88 -0.88
C ASN A 61 -11.79 -6.31 -0.92
N SER A 62 -11.84 -7.01 0.21
CA SER A 62 -11.37 -8.40 0.32
C SER A 62 -12.12 -9.39 -0.60
N ASP A 63 -13.36 -9.06 -0.98
CA ASP A 63 -14.21 -9.94 -1.80
C ASP A 63 -13.96 -9.76 -3.31
N ILE A 64 -13.14 -8.77 -3.69
CA ILE A 64 -12.77 -8.49 -5.08
C ILE A 64 -11.26 -8.69 -5.23
N THR A 65 -10.87 -9.81 -5.82
CA THR A 65 -9.46 -10.24 -5.90
C THR A 65 -8.48 -9.13 -6.31
N PRO A 66 -8.68 -8.37 -7.41
CA PRO A 66 -7.74 -7.32 -7.78
C PRO A 66 -7.71 -6.13 -6.81
N ASP A 67 -8.69 -5.99 -5.93
CA ASP A 67 -8.81 -4.94 -4.92
C ASP A 67 -8.44 -5.43 -3.49
N ALA A 68 -8.09 -6.71 -3.36
CA ALA A 68 -7.84 -7.35 -2.07
C ALA A 68 -6.38 -7.19 -1.56
N LEU A 69 -5.51 -6.49 -2.29
CA LEU A 69 -4.10 -6.30 -1.93
C LEU A 69 -3.93 -5.73 -0.52
N GLY A 70 -4.60 -4.60 -0.24
CA GLY A 70 -4.49 -3.94 1.05
C GLY A 70 -5.00 -4.80 2.21
N PRO A 71 -6.23 -5.33 2.16
CA PRO A 71 -6.74 -6.24 3.19
C PRO A 71 -5.87 -7.47 3.44
N GLN A 72 -5.34 -8.12 2.38
CA GLN A 72 -4.45 -9.28 2.50
C GLN A 72 -3.09 -8.90 3.10
N SER A 73 -2.56 -7.71 2.78
CA SER A 73 -1.33 -7.19 3.40
C SER A 73 -1.56 -6.90 4.88
N ALA A 74 -2.65 -6.22 5.22
CA ALA A 74 -2.99 -5.89 6.60
C ALA A 74 -3.12 -7.15 7.48
N ALA A 75 -3.69 -8.23 6.95
CA ALA A 75 -3.83 -9.49 7.68
C ALA A 75 -2.49 -10.15 8.06
N LYS A 76 -1.38 -9.74 7.42
CA LYS A 76 -0.03 -10.30 7.63
C LYS A 76 0.93 -9.32 8.31
N ILE A 77 0.52 -8.08 8.55
CA ILE A 77 1.33 -7.09 9.28
C ILE A 77 1.16 -7.33 10.78
N LEU A 78 2.27 -7.30 11.51
CA LEU A 78 2.33 -7.55 12.93
C LEU A 78 1.76 -6.39 13.74
N ALA A 79 0.63 -6.60 14.41
CA ALA A 79 0.01 -5.64 15.31
C ALA A 79 0.61 -5.76 16.71
N THR A 80 1.40 -4.78 17.12
CA THR A 80 2.21 -4.84 18.37
C THR A 80 1.79 -3.82 19.41
N ARG A 81 0.94 -2.84 19.06
CA ARG A 81 0.60 -1.76 20.00
C ARG A 81 0.05 -2.28 21.32
N HIS A 82 -0.89 -3.22 21.29
CA HIS A 82 -1.51 -3.80 22.49
C HIS A 82 -0.51 -4.62 23.33
N LEU A 83 0.39 -5.36 22.68
CA LEU A 83 1.42 -6.14 23.38
C LEU A 83 2.36 -5.23 24.17
N ARG A 84 2.75 -4.11 23.57
CA ARG A 84 3.63 -3.15 24.21
C ARG A 84 2.93 -2.36 25.34
N GLU A 85 1.65 -2.02 25.16
CA GLU A 85 0.86 -1.31 26.18
C GLU A 85 0.57 -2.21 27.42
N GLU A 86 0.39 -3.51 27.23
CA GLU A 86 0.01 -4.44 28.31
C GLU A 86 1.22 -5.15 28.96
N LEU A 87 2.25 -5.47 28.19
CA LEU A 87 3.36 -6.35 28.63
C LEU A 87 4.75 -5.71 28.48
N GLY A 88 4.85 -4.53 27.86
CA GLY A 88 6.15 -3.94 27.50
C GLY A 88 7.05 -3.60 28.70
N ASP A 89 6.49 -3.37 29.87
CA ASP A 89 7.27 -3.10 31.08
C ASP A 89 7.88 -4.37 31.70
N GLU A 90 7.35 -5.55 31.34
CA GLU A 90 7.74 -6.83 31.92
C GLU A 90 8.68 -7.64 31.00
N ASP A 91 8.73 -7.30 29.71
CA ASP A 91 9.48 -8.03 28.69
C ASP A 91 10.32 -7.10 27.81
N GLU A 92 11.67 -7.25 27.88
CA GLU A 92 12.62 -6.44 27.12
C GLU A 92 12.44 -6.58 25.60
N PHE A 93 12.09 -7.78 25.11
CA PHE A 93 11.85 -8.02 23.70
C PHE A 93 10.59 -7.25 23.23
N LEU A 94 9.48 -7.34 23.96
CA LEU A 94 8.24 -6.64 23.64
C LEU A 94 8.39 -5.14 23.76
N SER A 95 9.19 -4.65 24.72
CA SER A 95 9.49 -3.22 24.86
C SER A 95 10.28 -2.65 23.68
N GLY A 96 11.07 -3.48 23.01
CA GLY A 96 11.83 -3.14 21.81
C GLY A 96 10.98 -3.08 20.53
N LEU A 97 9.79 -3.69 20.51
CA LEU A 97 8.92 -3.66 19.34
C LEU A 97 8.29 -2.27 19.17
N ARG A 98 8.20 -1.79 17.93
CA ARG A 98 7.51 -0.56 17.61
C ARG A 98 6.00 -0.73 17.80
N PRO A 99 5.26 0.24 18.40
CA PRO A 99 3.81 0.13 18.53
C PRO A 99 3.12 0.28 17.16
N VAL A 100 2.57 -0.80 16.64
CA VAL A 100 1.87 -0.85 15.34
C VAL A 100 0.41 -1.23 15.56
N SER A 101 -0.49 -0.43 15.01
CA SER A 101 -1.90 -0.74 14.86
C SER A 101 -2.19 -1.10 13.41
N VAL A 102 -3.07 -2.08 13.18
CA VAL A 102 -3.38 -2.54 11.81
C VAL A 102 -4.89 -2.54 11.62
N LEU A 103 -5.32 -2.11 10.44
CA LEU A 103 -6.71 -2.06 10.02
C LEU A 103 -6.86 -2.51 8.57
N ALA A 104 -7.76 -3.45 8.30
CA ALA A 104 -8.36 -3.63 6.98
C ALA A 104 -9.67 -2.84 6.94
N SER A 105 -9.71 -1.72 6.21
CA SER A 105 -10.79 -0.73 6.32
C SER A 105 -12.12 -1.18 5.68
N GLY A 106 -12.08 -2.11 4.75
CA GLY A 106 -13.20 -2.38 3.86
C GLY A 106 -13.48 -1.19 2.92
N VAL A 107 -14.63 -1.23 2.28
CA VAL A 107 -15.09 -0.17 1.36
C VAL A 107 -16.49 0.33 1.76
N LEU A 108 -16.83 1.57 1.34
CA LEU A 108 -18.12 2.20 1.64
C LEU A 108 -19.33 1.28 1.39
N GLY A 109 -19.30 0.53 0.29
CA GLY A 109 -20.38 -0.38 -0.06
C GLY A 109 -20.59 -1.56 0.90
N GLN A 110 -19.56 -1.93 1.68
CA GLN A 110 -19.64 -2.98 2.69
C GLN A 110 -19.95 -2.42 4.08
N THR A 111 -19.35 -1.30 4.43
CA THR A 111 -19.35 -0.75 5.79
C THR A 111 -20.38 0.36 6.00
N GLY A 112 -20.80 1.05 4.94
CA GLY A 112 -21.59 2.27 5.02
C GLY A 112 -20.80 3.49 5.54
N ILE A 113 -19.49 3.36 5.72
CA ILE A 113 -18.60 4.39 6.28
C ILE A 113 -17.52 4.73 5.24
N GLU A 114 -17.28 6.01 5.02
CA GLU A 114 -16.13 6.44 4.18
C GLU A 114 -14.82 6.05 4.86
N THR A 115 -13.93 5.42 4.09
CA THR A 115 -12.63 4.96 4.59
C THR A 115 -11.82 6.09 5.23
N ALA A 116 -11.86 7.29 4.64
CA ALA A 116 -11.15 8.45 5.18
C ALA A 116 -11.73 8.92 6.52
N GLU A 117 -13.05 8.85 6.72
CA GLU A 117 -13.71 9.17 7.99
C GLU A 117 -13.30 8.17 9.09
N LEU A 118 -13.25 6.89 8.75
CA LEU A 118 -12.80 5.85 9.69
C LEU A 118 -11.34 6.07 10.11
N ILE A 119 -10.46 6.34 9.16
CA ILE A 119 -9.02 6.56 9.44
C ILE A 119 -8.82 7.84 10.24
N ASP A 120 -9.52 8.92 9.92
CA ASP A 120 -9.49 10.19 10.65
C ASP A 120 -9.84 9.98 12.12
N SER A 121 -10.97 9.31 12.39
CA SER A 121 -11.41 8.96 13.74
C SER A 121 -10.40 8.09 14.51
N LEU A 122 -9.74 7.16 13.82
CA LEU A 122 -8.71 6.31 14.43
C LEU A 122 -7.43 7.09 14.70
N THR A 123 -7.03 8.00 13.81
CA THR A 123 -5.84 8.84 14.03
C THR A 123 -6.01 9.76 15.23
N GLU A 124 -7.20 10.34 15.42
CA GLU A 124 -7.52 11.11 16.63
C GLU A 124 -7.40 10.27 17.91
N LYS A 125 -7.85 9.02 17.87
CA LYS A 125 -7.86 8.13 19.05
C LYS A 125 -6.52 7.50 19.36
N ILE A 126 -5.81 7.01 18.33
CA ILE A 126 -4.54 6.25 18.46
C ILE A 126 -3.36 7.22 18.56
N GLN A 127 -3.46 8.39 17.91
CA GLN A 127 -2.40 9.39 17.75
C GLN A 127 -1.11 8.75 17.19
N PRO A 128 -1.17 8.16 15.97
CA PRO A 128 0.01 7.61 15.33
C PRO A 128 0.91 8.74 14.81
N ASP A 129 2.20 8.48 14.73
CA ASP A 129 3.20 9.39 14.16
C ASP A 129 3.27 9.28 12.62
N ALA A 130 2.73 8.21 12.07
CA ALA A 130 2.56 8.02 10.62
C ALA A 130 1.46 7.00 10.30
N VAL A 131 0.88 7.12 9.10
CA VAL A 131 -0.01 6.13 8.48
C VAL A 131 0.68 5.51 7.28
N ILE A 132 0.68 4.18 7.19
CA ILE A 132 1.04 3.43 5.98
C ILE A 132 -0.26 2.95 5.35
N ALA A 133 -0.61 3.47 4.17
CA ALA A 133 -1.82 3.11 3.44
C ALA A 133 -1.46 2.22 2.25
N ILE A 134 -1.96 0.99 2.24
CA ILE A 134 -1.67 -0.03 1.22
C ILE A 134 -2.89 -0.21 0.35
N ASP A 135 -2.75 -0.07 -0.98
CA ASP A 135 -3.86 -0.14 -1.93
C ASP A 135 -3.48 -0.83 -3.24
N ALA A 136 -4.47 -1.38 -3.90
CA ALA A 136 -4.37 -1.86 -5.28
C ALA A 136 -4.49 -0.67 -6.24
N LEU A 137 -3.58 -0.57 -7.20
CA LEU A 137 -3.53 0.56 -8.12
C LEU A 137 -4.02 0.17 -9.52
N ALA A 138 -4.56 1.15 -10.25
CA ALA A 138 -4.71 1.05 -11.69
C ALA A 138 -3.43 1.59 -12.37
N CYS A 139 -2.89 0.85 -13.33
CA CYS A 139 -1.72 1.31 -14.07
C CYS A 139 -2.10 2.09 -15.33
N SER A 140 -1.26 3.08 -15.67
CA SER A 140 -1.33 3.87 -16.90
C SER A 140 -0.36 3.38 -17.99
N ASP A 141 0.29 2.24 -17.75
CA ASP A 141 1.24 1.58 -18.65
C ASP A 141 1.16 0.07 -18.41
N VAL A 142 0.77 -0.70 -19.44
CA VAL A 142 0.59 -2.15 -19.35
C VAL A 142 1.86 -2.88 -18.87
N ASN A 143 3.04 -2.36 -19.18
CA ASN A 143 4.31 -2.97 -18.78
C ASN A 143 4.52 -2.99 -17.27
N ARG A 144 3.84 -2.12 -16.52
CA ARG A 144 3.92 -2.02 -15.05
C ARG A 144 2.95 -2.92 -14.31
N LEU A 145 1.96 -3.49 -15.02
CA LEU A 145 0.93 -4.34 -14.43
C LEU A 145 1.54 -5.55 -13.73
N GLY A 146 1.38 -5.62 -12.41
CA GLY A 146 1.91 -6.69 -11.57
C GLY A 146 3.44 -6.78 -11.49
N LYS A 147 4.18 -5.72 -11.82
CA LYS A 147 5.65 -5.73 -11.86
C LYS A 147 6.29 -4.62 -11.03
N THR A 148 5.51 -3.70 -10.50
CA THR A 148 6.03 -2.55 -9.76
C THR A 148 5.39 -2.44 -8.38
N ILE A 149 6.18 -2.01 -7.40
CA ILE A 149 5.69 -1.51 -6.11
C ILE A 149 5.96 -0.02 -6.07
N GLN A 150 4.95 0.77 -5.76
CA GLN A 150 5.05 2.21 -5.68
C GLN A 150 4.95 2.67 -4.23
N ILE A 151 5.85 3.56 -3.82
CA ILE A 151 5.87 4.20 -2.51
C ILE A 151 5.80 5.70 -2.71
N SER A 152 4.99 6.42 -1.93
CA SER A 152 4.90 7.88 -2.02
C SER A 152 4.46 8.50 -0.69
N ASP A 153 4.93 9.71 -0.41
CA ASP A 153 4.45 10.57 0.69
C ASP A 153 3.47 11.68 0.22
N ALA A 154 3.06 11.62 -1.04
CA ALA A 154 2.12 12.60 -1.61
C ALA A 154 0.64 12.33 -1.25
N GLY A 155 0.37 11.32 -0.45
CA GLY A 155 -0.98 10.88 -0.11
C GLY A 155 -1.59 9.90 -1.12
N ILE A 156 -2.78 9.40 -0.80
CA ILE A 156 -3.53 8.46 -1.63
C ILE A 156 -5.03 8.78 -1.57
N SER A 157 -5.70 8.63 -2.70
CA SER A 157 -7.16 8.71 -2.78
C SER A 157 -7.71 7.30 -3.01
N PRO A 158 -8.30 6.65 -1.98
CA PRO A 158 -8.79 5.28 -2.10
C PRO A 158 -9.76 5.12 -3.28
N GLY A 159 -9.57 4.09 -4.11
CA GLY A 159 -10.45 3.82 -5.24
C GLY A 159 -10.38 4.83 -6.40
N SER A 160 -9.42 5.73 -6.44
CA SER A 160 -9.26 6.72 -7.54
C SER A 160 -8.99 6.05 -8.89
N GLY A 161 -8.38 4.89 -8.90
CA GLY A 161 -8.13 4.09 -10.10
C GLY A 161 -9.40 3.60 -10.81
N VAL A 162 -10.55 3.60 -10.12
CA VAL A 162 -11.88 3.21 -10.67
C VAL A 162 -12.87 4.38 -10.69
N GLN A 163 -12.36 5.62 -10.80
CA GLN A 163 -13.12 6.88 -10.93
C GLN A 163 -14.01 7.25 -9.73
N ASN A 164 -13.76 6.69 -8.56
CA ASN A 164 -14.41 7.12 -7.32
C ASN A 164 -13.65 8.31 -6.72
N LYS A 165 -14.26 9.50 -6.75
CA LYS A 165 -13.73 10.69 -6.04
C LYS A 165 -14.01 10.54 -4.55
N ARG A 166 -13.08 9.98 -3.79
CA ARG A 166 -13.14 9.88 -2.34
C ARG A 166 -12.22 10.90 -1.67
N ARG A 167 -12.47 11.16 -0.39
CA ARG A 167 -11.58 12.01 0.41
C ARG A 167 -10.18 11.40 0.44
N GLU A 168 -9.19 12.21 0.16
CA GLU A 168 -7.79 11.82 0.15
C GLU A 168 -7.28 11.58 1.56
N LEU A 169 -6.34 10.64 1.67
CA LEU A 169 -5.51 10.43 2.85
C LEU A 169 -4.13 11.05 2.57
N SER A 170 -3.81 12.13 3.23
CA SER A 170 -2.55 12.87 3.04
C SER A 170 -2.18 13.63 4.31
N MET A 171 -0.97 14.18 4.35
CA MET A 171 -0.53 15.09 5.41
C MET A 171 -1.50 16.27 5.57
N ASP A 172 -2.04 16.80 4.48
CA ASP A 172 -2.95 17.95 4.51
C ASP A 172 -4.32 17.60 5.12
N THR A 173 -4.76 16.35 5.01
CA THR A 173 -6.09 15.91 5.49
C THR A 173 -6.06 15.32 6.89
N LEU A 174 -4.97 14.64 7.28
CA LEU A 174 -4.83 13.95 8.56
C LEU A 174 -3.89 14.67 9.55
N GLY A 175 -3.11 15.66 9.08
CA GLY A 175 -2.14 16.37 9.92
C GLY A 175 -0.89 15.56 10.30
N ILE A 176 -0.77 14.34 9.78
CA ILE A 176 0.35 13.42 10.02
C ILE A 176 0.84 12.83 8.69
N PRO A 177 2.11 12.37 8.61
CA PRO A 177 2.64 11.72 7.41
C PRO A 177 1.79 10.52 6.97
N VAL A 178 1.46 10.48 5.68
CA VAL A 178 0.78 9.34 5.03
C VAL A 178 1.70 8.78 3.97
N ILE A 179 2.11 7.54 4.15
CA ILE A 179 2.94 6.79 3.22
C ILE A 179 2.03 5.86 2.43
N ALA A 180 1.85 6.14 1.16
CA ALA A 180 1.10 5.29 0.25
C ALA A 180 2.00 4.19 -0.32
N VAL A 181 1.54 2.95 -0.27
CA VAL A 181 2.18 1.79 -0.88
C VAL A 181 1.17 1.11 -1.80
N GLY A 182 1.57 0.78 -3.02
CA GLY A 182 0.63 0.12 -3.91
C GLY A 182 1.28 -0.67 -5.04
N VAL A 183 0.50 -1.63 -5.55
CA VAL A 183 0.85 -2.46 -6.72
C VAL A 183 -0.23 -2.32 -7.77
N PRO A 184 0.13 -2.08 -9.04
CA PRO A 184 -0.82 -2.12 -10.13
C PRO A 184 -1.38 -3.53 -10.36
N THR A 185 -2.66 -3.72 -10.06
CA THR A 185 -3.38 -5.00 -10.22
C THR A 185 -4.35 -4.98 -11.39
N VAL A 186 -4.70 -3.78 -11.86
CA VAL A 186 -5.64 -3.56 -12.96
C VAL A 186 -5.11 -2.54 -13.96
N VAL A 187 -5.57 -2.65 -15.20
CA VAL A 187 -5.36 -1.67 -16.26
C VAL A 187 -6.66 -1.50 -17.04
N ASP A 188 -6.97 -0.30 -17.49
CA ASP A 188 -8.13 -0.08 -18.32
C ASP A 188 -7.89 -0.48 -19.79
N MET A 189 -8.95 -0.91 -20.48
CA MET A 189 -8.88 -1.37 -21.86
C MET A 189 -8.38 -0.30 -22.83
N HIS A 190 -8.72 0.98 -22.60
CA HIS A 190 -8.27 2.06 -23.49
C HIS A 190 -6.75 2.23 -23.40
N THR A 191 -6.17 2.13 -22.21
CA THR A 191 -4.72 2.11 -22.00
C THR A 191 -4.08 0.94 -22.75
N ILE A 192 -4.63 -0.28 -22.64
CA ILE A 192 -4.10 -1.46 -23.36
C ILE A 192 -4.08 -1.22 -24.87
N VAL A 193 -5.19 -0.76 -25.44
CA VAL A 193 -5.29 -0.50 -26.87
C VAL A 193 -4.31 0.60 -27.31
N SER A 194 -4.21 1.66 -26.53
CA SER A 194 -3.30 2.77 -26.80
C SER A 194 -1.83 2.31 -26.80
N ASP A 195 -1.42 1.55 -25.78
CA ASP A 195 -0.04 1.10 -25.64
C ASP A 195 0.38 0.14 -26.77
N TYR A 196 -0.50 -0.78 -27.17
CA TYR A 196 -0.16 -1.74 -28.23
C TYR A 196 -0.35 -1.21 -29.65
N THR A 197 -1.24 -0.26 -29.90
CA THR A 197 -1.56 0.20 -31.25
C THR A 197 -1.06 1.60 -31.57
N GLY A 198 -0.66 2.38 -30.54
CA GLY A 198 -0.34 3.80 -30.64
C GLY A 198 -1.56 4.68 -30.98
N LYS A 199 -2.79 4.15 -30.86
CA LYS A 199 -4.04 4.86 -31.20
C LYS A 199 -4.88 5.10 -29.96
N LEU A 200 -5.37 6.33 -29.82
CA LEU A 200 -6.33 6.66 -28.79
C LEU A 200 -7.69 6.04 -29.10
N VAL A 201 -8.31 5.44 -28.08
CA VAL A 201 -9.68 4.92 -28.17
C VAL A 201 -10.65 6.06 -27.98
N ALA A 202 -11.70 6.11 -28.83
CA ALA A 202 -12.72 7.16 -28.72
C ALA A 202 -13.44 7.05 -27.34
N PRO A 203 -13.72 8.18 -26.68
CA PRO A 203 -14.40 8.19 -25.38
C PRO A 203 -15.81 7.55 -25.38
N THR A 204 -16.40 7.39 -26.56
CA THR A 204 -17.69 6.73 -26.75
C THR A 204 -17.62 5.20 -26.68
N VAL A 205 -16.42 4.61 -26.78
CA VAL A 205 -16.24 3.17 -26.61
C VAL A 205 -16.29 2.83 -25.12
N PRO A 206 -17.15 1.89 -24.70
CA PRO A 206 -17.19 1.46 -23.32
C PRO A 206 -15.81 0.98 -22.83
N ASN A 207 -15.38 1.50 -21.68
CA ASN A 207 -14.13 1.05 -21.05
C ASN A 207 -14.40 -0.09 -20.08
N MET A 208 -13.40 -0.92 -19.80
CA MET A 208 -13.46 -1.98 -18.80
C MET A 208 -12.10 -2.10 -18.10
N MET A 209 -12.12 -2.59 -16.88
CA MET A 209 -10.90 -2.91 -16.14
C MET A 209 -10.49 -4.35 -16.43
N VAL A 210 -9.22 -4.54 -16.71
CA VAL A 210 -8.60 -5.82 -17.06
C VAL A 210 -7.55 -6.19 -16.04
N THR A 211 -7.50 -7.46 -15.66
CA THR A 211 -6.51 -8.02 -14.73
C THR A 211 -5.67 -9.08 -15.41
N PRO A 212 -4.47 -9.40 -14.91
CA PRO A 212 -3.74 -10.59 -15.31
C PRO A 212 -4.55 -11.87 -15.05
N ARG A 213 -4.31 -12.91 -15.84
CA ARG A 213 -4.99 -14.20 -15.67
C ARG A 213 -4.75 -14.83 -14.29
N ASP A 214 -3.58 -14.59 -13.71
CA ASP A 214 -3.13 -15.12 -12.43
C ASP A 214 -3.25 -14.09 -11.31
N ILE A 215 -4.29 -13.24 -11.37
CA ILE A 215 -4.52 -12.15 -10.42
C ILE A 215 -4.56 -12.63 -8.96
N ASP A 216 -5.11 -13.81 -8.67
CA ASP A 216 -5.17 -14.36 -7.32
C ASP A 216 -3.77 -14.52 -6.75
N ARG A 217 -2.87 -15.15 -7.49
CA ARG A 217 -1.49 -15.35 -7.09
C ARG A 217 -0.69 -14.04 -7.05
N LEU A 218 -0.94 -13.15 -8.00
CA LEU A 218 -0.34 -11.81 -8.01
C LEU A 218 -0.68 -11.05 -6.73
N THR A 219 -1.96 -11.00 -6.37
CA THR A 219 -2.43 -10.27 -5.19
C THR A 219 -1.88 -10.89 -3.90
N GLU A 220 -1.97 -12.22 -3.75
CA GLU A 220 -1.46 -12.94 -2.58
C GLU A 220 0.03 -12.74 -2.36
N ARG A 221 0.84 -12.92 -3.42
CA ARG A 221 2.31 -12.77 -3.31
C ARG A 221 2.74 -11.33 -3.12
N SER A 222 2.10 -10.40 -3.79
CA SER A 222 2.36 -8.97 -3.56
C SER A 222 2.01 -8.55 -2.14
N ALA A 223 0.88 -9.04 -1.61
CA ALA A 223 0.48 -8.80 -0.22
C ALA A 223 1.49 -9.37 0.78
N ALA A 224 1.99 -10.59 0.54
CA ALA A 224 3.01 -11.21 1.38
C ALA A 224 4.33 -10.41 1.35
N LEU A 225 4.79 -9.98 0.16
CA LEU A 225 6.00 -9.17 0.01
C LEU A 225 5.87 -7.82 0.73
N ILE A 226 4.75 -7.11 0.51
CA ILE A 226 4.50 -5.82 1.17
C ILE A 226 4.46 -6.00 2.69
N ALA A 227 3.73 -7.00 3.18
CA ALA A 227 3.61 -7.23 4.62
C ALA A 227 4.96 -7.59 5.27
N ALA A 228 5.74 -8.48 4.64
CA ALA A 228 7.08 -8.83 5.11
C ALA A 228 7.99 -7.59 5.16
N GLY A 229 8.06 -6.82 4.09
CA GLY A 229 8.88 -5.62 4.05
C GLY A 229 8.42 -4.51 4.99
N VAL A 230 7.11 -4.35 5.23
CA VAL A 230 6.56 -3.45 6.25
C VAL A 230 6.98 -3.93 7.65
N ASN A 231 6.86 -5.21 7.95
CA ASN A 231 7.29 -5.78 9.22
C ASN A 231 8.79 -5.58 9.44
N MET A 232 9.64 -5.81 8.43
CA MET A 232 11.08 -5.56 8.49
C MET A 232 11.40 -4.07 8.73
N ALA A 233 10.68 -3.15 8.09
CA ALA A 233 10.89 -1.71 8.23
C ALA A 233 10.47 -1.20 9.62
N LEU A 234 9.42 -1.78 10.21
CA LEU A 234 8.88 -1.38 11.50
C LEU A 234 9.55 -2.08 12.68
N HIS A 235 10.12 -3.27 12.47
CA HIS A 235 10.74 -4.12 13.49
C HIS A 235 12.13 -4.61 13.04
N PRO A 236 13.12 -3.71 12.90
CA PRO A 236 14.46 -4.07 12.38
C PRO A 236 15.24 -5.06 13.26
N GLN A 237 14.77 -5.32 14.48
CA GLN A 237 15.34 -6.34 15.37
C GLN A 237 14.86 -7.77 15.07
N LEU A 238 13.80 -7.94 14.25
CA LEU A 238 13.33 -9.26 13.82
C LEU A 238 14.07 -9.70 12.57
N SER A 239 14.48 -10.98 12.55
CA SER A 239 15.00 -11.61 11.35
C SER A 239 13.86 -11.85 10.32
N PHE A 240 14.24 -12.09 9.06
CA PHE A 240 13.25 -12.48 8.05
C PHE A 240 12.54 -13.80 8.42
N GLU A 241 13.25 -14.76 8.99
CA GLU A 241 12.68 -16.04 9.47
C GLU A 241 11.64 -15.84 10.58
N ASP A 242 11.92 -14.90 11.54
CA ASP A 242 10.96 -14.56 12.58
C ASP A 242 9.68 -13.97 11.98
N ILE A 243 9.84 -13.04 11.04
CA ILE A 243 8.71 -12.40 10.36
C ILE A 243 7.91 -13.43 9.56
N GLU A 244 8.56 -14.29 8.79
CA GLU A 244 7.90 -15.33 8.01
C GLU A 244 7.10 -16.28 8.91
N SER A 245 7.68 -16.70 10.05
CA SER A 245 6.98 -17.59 11.00
C SER A 245 5.74 -16.97 11.65
N ILE A 246 5.69 -15.65 11.76
CA ILE A 246 4.54 -14.92 12.33
C ILE A 246 3.45 -14.71 11.28
N MET A 247 3.83 -14.59 10.00
CA MET A 247 2.90 -14.33 8.89
C MET A 247 2.08 -15.54 8.46
N TYR A 248 2.50 -16.76 8.81
CA TYR A 248 1.90 -18.04 8.41
C TYR A 248 1.69 -18.96 9.62
#